data_1128b193eaeffc82f0e8ef757a557801
#
_entry.id   1128b193eaeffc82f0e8ef757a557801
#
_cell.length_a   1.000
_cell.length_b   1.000
_cell.length_c   1.000
_cell.angle_alpha   90.00
_cell.angle_beta   90.00
_cell.angle_gamma   90.00
#
_symmetry.space_group_name_H-M   'P 1'
#
loop_
_entity.id
_entity.type
_entity.pdbx_description
1 polymer ?
#
loop_
_entity_poly.entity_id
_entity_poly.type
_entity_poly.pdbx_seq_one_letter_code
_entity_poly.pdbx_strand_id
1 'polypeptide(L)'
;VDGKAADLFALGKLLQEDLGEQIAVGSSPQMLAKLSREFVEIMNERFEIIERNSTLNADAYDLEMTPNFLFVDELASIRDSCGSSKQGKELWNEILQNLGLIARKGRQAGCHLCLSTQDPNAENIPVELRNQISAVLYLGNIGSDRLKMAFSMCELENVPTISDRKGEALFYADGLNSVEPVLTIVPFVDIKTKQEFLRVVKNLLPNQ
;
A
#
# COMPACT_ATOMS: atom_id res chain seq x y z
N VAL A 1 3.01 0.96 8.36
CA VAL A 1 2.40 0.42 9.60
C VAL A 1 2.20 -1.07 9.44
N ASP A 2 2.56 -1.85 10.46
CA ASP A 2 2.46 -3.30 10.46
C ASP A 2 1.56 -3.74 11.63
N GLY A 3 0.35 -4.22 11.33
CA GLY A 3 -0.63 -4.62 12.33
C GLY A 3 -0.23 -5.82 13.19
N LYS A 4 0.76 -6.60 12.76
CA LYS A 4 1.32 -7.73 13.51
C LYS A 4 2.61 -7.40 14.24
N ALA A 5 3.16 -6.19 14.04
CA ALA A 5 4.46 -5.75 14.56
C ALA A 5 5.60 -6.75 14.23
N ALA A 6 5.59 -7.31 13.02
CA ALA A 6 6.50 -8.33 12.55
C ALA A 6 7.63 -7.74 11.66
N ASP A 7 7.87 -8.34 10.51
CA ASP A 7 9.02 -8.03 9.66
C ASP A 7 9.01 -6.61 9.10
N LEU A 8 7.86 -6.11 8.62
CA LEU A 8 7.77 -4.74 8.09
C LEU A 8 8.03 -3.70 9.18
N PHE A 9 7.54 -3.93 10.41
CA PHE A 9 7.81 -3.06 11.55
C PHE A 9 9.30 -3.06 11.90
N ALA A 10 9.93 -4.23 11.97
CA ALA A 10 11.36 -4.35 12.28
C ALA A 10 12.24 -3.67 11.22
N LEU A 11 11.94 -3.87 9.93
CA LEU A 11 12.64 -3.22 8.82
C LEU A 11 12.42 -1.71 8.84
N GLY A 12 11.19 -1.26 9.09
CA GLY A 12 10.87 0.16 9.22
C GLY A 12 11.65 0.84 10.33
N LYS A 13 11.77 0.21 11.52
CA LYS A 13 12.58 0.73 12.62
C LYS A 13 14.05 0.84 12.26
N LEU A 14 14.58 -0.15 11.56
CA LEU A 14 15.96 -0.14 11.09
C LEU A 14 16.21 1.01 10.10
N LEU A 15 15.27 1.26 9.18
CA LEU A 15 15.34 2.39 8.25
C LEU A 15 15.20 3.74 8.98
N GLN A 16 14.35 3.83 10.00
CA GLN A 16 14.17 5.03 10.79
C GLN A 16 15.46 5.43 11.53
N GLU A 17 16.23 4.47 12.03
CA GLU A 17 17.52 4.72 12.67
C GLU A 17 18.53 5.36 11.69
N ASP A 18 18.44 5.03 10.40
CA ASP A 18 19.40 5.47 9.38
C ASP A 18 18.91 6.72 8.60
N LEU A 19 17.61 6.81 8.30
CA LEU A 19 16.98 7.86 7.49
C LEU A 19 16.20 8.91 8.30
N GLY A 20 16.11 8.73 9.63
CA GLY A 20 15.51 9.70 10.54
C GLY A 20 14.03 9.96 10.24
N GLU A 21 13.65 11.24 10.18
CA GLU A 21 12.27 11.70 10.05
C GLU A 21 11.62 11.36 8.70
N GLN A 22 12.38 10.94 7.70
CA GLN A 22 11.83 10.49 6.41
C GLN A 22 11.04 9.20 6.53
N ILE A 23 11.23 8.43 7.61
CA ILE A 23 10.57 7.14 7.85
C ILE A 23 9.77 7.20 9.15
N ALA A 24 8.47 7.04 9.04
CA ALA A 24 7.58 6.88 10.19
C ALA A 24 7.11 5.42 10.32
N VAL A 25 7.15 4.88 11.54
CA VAL A 25 6.87 3.46 11.81
C VAL A 25 5.86 3.30 12.93
N GLY A 26 4.92 2.39 12.76
CA GLY A 26 3.90 2.09 13.76
C GLY A 26 3.32 0.70 13.66
N SER A 27 2.63 0.26 14.73
CA SER A 27 1.98 -1.05 14.81
C SER A 27 0.63 -1.02 15.53
N SER A 28 0.11 0.16 15.85
CA SER A 28 -1.18 0.29 16.54
C SER A 28 -2.21 1.06 15.70
N PRO A 29 -3.52 0.88 15.98
CA PRO A 29 -4.58 1.65 15.33
C PRO A 29 -4.40 3.17 15.48
N GLN A 30 -4.01 3.63 16.67
CA GLN A 30 -3.77 5.05 16.94
C GLN A 30 -2.63 5.61 16.09
N MET A 31 -1.57 4.81 15.89
CA MET A 31 -0.46 5.21 15.03
C MET A 31 -0.88 5.23 13.56
N LEU A 32 -1.66 4.26 13.08
CA LEU A 32 -2.17 4.29 11.71
C LEU A 32 -3.10 5.49 11.50
N ALA A 33 -3.99 5.79 12.44
CA ALA A 33 -4.84 6.97 12.37
C ALA A 33 -4.02 8.26 12.30
N LYS A 34 -2.99 8.39 13.15
CA LYS A 34 -2.06 9.52 13.13
C LYS A 34 -1.35 9.64 11.78
N LEU A 35 -0.66 8.59 11.35
CA LEU A 35 0.13 8.60 10.11
C LEU A 35 -0.73 8.79 8.86
N SER A 36 -1.95 8.24 8.83
CA SER A 36 -2.87 8.46 7.70
C SER A 36 -3.37 9.90 7.63
N ARG A 37 -3.61 10.58 8.77
CA ARG A 37 -3.91 12.02 8.80
C ARG A 37 -2.75 12.86 8.27
N GLU A 38 -1.56 12.66 8.83
CA GLU A 38 -0.34 13.35 8.38
C GLU A 38 -0.09 13.14 6.88
N PHE A 39 -0.34 11.93 6.39
CA PHE A 39 -0.21 11.61 4.97
C PHE A 39 -1.24 12.34 4.10
N VAL A 40 -2.48 12.52 4.58
CA VAL A 40 -3.50 13.35 3.92
C VAL A 40 -3.11 14.83 3.93
N GLU A 41 -2.51 15.32 5.01
CA GLU A 41 -1.99 16.69 5.09
C GLU A 41 -0.89 16.92 4.04
N ILE A 42 0.11 16.03 3.98
CA ILE A 42 1.16 16.06 2.95
C ILE A 42 0.55 16.04 1.53
N MET A 43 -0.45 15.19 1.30
CA MET A 43 -1.13 15.11 0.02
C MET A 43 -1.80 16.46 -0.35
N ASN A 44 -2.47 17.11 0.61
CA ASN A 44 -3.12 18.40 0.40
C ASN A 44 -2.11 19.53 0.13
N GLU A 45 -1.00 19.60 0.89
CA GLU A 45 0.09 20.54 0.64
C GLU A 45 0.67 20.38 -0.77
N ARG A 46 0.81 19.14 -1.24
CA ARG A 46 1.27 18.86 -2.61
C ARG A 46 0.28 19.32 -3.66
N PHE A 47 -1.02 19.15 -3.43
CA PHE A 47 -2.04 19.72 -4.32
C PHE A 47 -1.94 21.24 -4.43
N GLU A 48 -1.72 21.93 -3.31
CA GLU A 48 -1.51 23.39 -3.35
C GLU A 48 -0.26 23.79 -4.15
N ILE A 49 0.83 23.01 -4.04
CA ILE A 49 2.05 23.26 -4.82
C ILE A 49 1.77 23.04 -6.31
N ILE A 50 1.10 21.93 -6.66
CA ILE A 50 0.73 21.61 -8.05
C ILE A 50 -0.14 22.72 -8.63
N GLU A 51 -1.18 23.16 -7.91
CA GLU A 51 -2.08 24.21 -8.33
C GLU A 51 -1.36 25.55 -8.60
N ARG A 52 -0.40 25.91 -7.74
CA ARG A 52 0.35 27.18 -7.86
C ARG A 52 1.38 27.17 -8.99
N ASN A 53 1.94 26.01 -9.33
CA ASN A 53 3.11 25.92 -10.22
C ASN A 53 2.83 25.22 -11.55
N SER A 54 1.61 24.72 -11.77
CA SER A 54 1.32 23.87 -12.91
C SER A 54 0.44 24.51 -13.98
N THR A 55 0.56 23.94 -15.17
CA THR A 55 -0.44 24.05 -16.24
C THR A 55 -1.65 23.15 -15.94
N LEU A 56 -2.73 23.26 -16.71
CA LEU A 56 -3.88 22.38 -16.61
C LEU A 56 -3.46 20.89 -16.67
N ASN A 57 -4.00 20.10 -15.76
CA ASN A 57 -3.80 18.63 -15.64
C ASN A 57 -2.39 18.18 -15.22
N ALA A 58 -1.55 19.03 -14.63
CA ALA A 58 -0.28 18.59 -14.08
C ALA A 58 -0.45 17.71 -12.84
N ASP A 59 0.55 16.88 -12.60
CA ASP A 59 0.66 16.05 -11.41
C ASP A 59 2.02 16.22 -10.70
N ALA A 60 2.23 15.48 -9.63
CA ALA A 60 3.47 15.55 -8.86
C ALA A 60 4.71 15.14 -9.67
N TYR A 61 4.56 14.28 -10.68
CA TYR A 61 5.67 13.83 -11.52
C TYR A 61 6.10 14.89 -12.52
N ASP A 62 5.16 15.69 -13.04
CA ASP A 62 5.47 16.84 -13.90
C ASP A 62 6.32 17.91 -13.16
N LEU A 63 6.19 17.96 -11.85
CA LEU A 63 6.96 18.84 -10.96
C LEU A 63 8.17 18.15 -10.31
N GLU A 64 8.54 16.97 -10.77
CA GLU A 64 9.66 16.16 -10.23
C GLU A 64 9.59 15.91 -8.72
N MET A 65 8.39 15.88 -8.15
CA MET A 65 8.19 15.61 -6.72
C MET A 65 8.49 14.14 -6.41
N THR A 66 9.33 13.90 -5.43
CA THR A 66 9.59 12.53 -4.93
C THR A 66 8.30 11.89 -4.41
N PRO A 67 7.94 10.67 -4.87
CA PRO A 67 6.73 10.00 -4.40
C PRO A 67 6.81 9.61 -2.92
N ASN A 68 5.67 9.69 -2.24
CA ASN A 68 5.48 9.25 -0.87
C ASN A 68 4.67 7.95 -0.84
N PHE A 69 4.99 7.05 0.10
CA PHE A 69 4.31 5.76 0.25
C PHE A 69 3.82 5.55 1.67
N LEU A 70 2.57 5.16 1.82
CA LEU A 70 2.01 4.64 3.06
C LEU A 70 1.81 3.13 2.93
N PHE A 71 2.68 2.35 3.59
CA PHE A 71 2.56 0.89 3.64
C PHE A 71 1.74 0.48 4.87
N VAL A 72 0.70 -0.32 4.67
CA VAL A 72 -0.11 -0.90 5.74
C VAL A 72 -0.15 -2.41 5.54
N ASP A 73 0.51 -3.14 6.44
CA ASP A 73 0.50 -4.59 6.44
C ASP A 73 -0.57 -5.12 7.39
N GLU A 74 -1.35 -6.08 6.90
CA GLU A 74 -2.44 -6.76 7.58
C GLU A 74 -3.44 -5.81 8.26
N LEU A 75 -4.20 -5.09 7.43
CA LEU A 75 -5.21 -4.13 7.88
C LEU A 75 -6.26 -4.76 8.83
N ALA A 76 -6.55 -6.06 8.66
CA ALA A 76 -7.44 -6.81 9.55
C ALA A 76 -6.97 -6.81 11.01
N SER A 77 -5.66 -6.98 11.25
CA SER A 77 -5.09 -6.94 12.61
C SER A 77 -5.25 -5.57 13.26
N ILE A 78 -5.16 -4.50 12.50
CA ILE A 78 -5.42 -3.14 12.97
C ILE A 78 -6.90 -2.98 13.34
N ARG A 79 -7.83 -3.43 12.49
CA ARG A 79 -9.27 -3.41 12.76
C ARG A 79 -9.61 -4.11 14.07
N ASP A 80 -9.11 -5.34 14.23
CA ASP A 80 -9.39 -6.15 15.41
C ASP A 80 -8.83 -5.49 16.69
N SER A 81 -7.69 -4.82 16.58
CA SER A 81 -7.07 -4.06 17.67
C SER A 81 -7.82 -2.77 18.02
N CYS A 82 -8.66 -2.22 17.14
CA CYS A 82 -9.57 -1.10 17.49
C CYS A 82 -10.61 -1.53 18.52
N GLY A 83 -11.04 -2.78 18.48
CA GLY A 83 -12.07 -3.32 19.36
C GLY A 83 -13.49 -2.86 19.00
N SER A 84 -14.48 -3.35 19.78
CA SER A 84 -15.93 -3.14 19.51
C SER A 84 -16.53 -1.92 20.23
N SER A 85 -15.76 -1.19 21.04
CA SER A 85 -16.23 0.01 21.73
C SER A 85 -16.61 1.12 20.75
N LYS A 86 -17.41 2.09 21.21
CA LYS A 86 -17.76 3.26 20.40
C LYS A 86 -16.51 3.98 19.88
N GLN A 87 -15.54 4.22 20.76
CA GLN A 87 -14.28 4.86 20.41
C GLN A 87 -13.46 4.05 19.40
N GLY A 88 -13.42 2.72 19.57
CA GLY A 88 -12.73 1.83 18.62
C GLY A 88 -13.35 1.87 17.22
N LYS A 89 -14.70 1.91 17.14
CA LYS A 89 -15.40 2.05 15.86
C LYS A 89 -15.17 3.42 15.22
N GLU A 90 -15.18 4.49 16.00
CA GLU A 90 -14.86 5.84 15.52
C GLU A 90 -13.43 5.93 14.97
N LEU A 91 -12.46 5.37 15.70
CA LEU A 91 -11.06 5.28 15.26
C LEU A 91 -10.91 4.49 13.95
N TRP A 92 -11.58 3.34 13.85
CA TRP A 92 -11.57 2.54 12.63
C TRP A 92 -12.18 3.28 11.44
N ASN A 93 -13.30 3.96 11.63
CA ASN A 93 -13.93 4.76 10.59
C ASN A 93 -13.03 5.91 10.12
N GLU A 94 -12.34 6.58 11.04
CA GLU A 94 -11.37 7.61 10.71
C GLU A 94 -10.23 7.06 9.83
N ILE A 95 -9.66 5.91 10.23
CA ILE A 95 -8.62 5.24 9.44
C ILE A 95 -9.13 4.97 8.02
N LEU A 96 -10.30 4.34 7.89
CA LEU A 96 -10.86 4.02 6.57
C LEU A 96 -11.14 5.25 5.71
N GLN A 97 -11.62 6.35 6.31
CA GLN A 97 -11.84 7.62 5.60
C GLN A 97 -10.53 8.17 5.03
N ASN A 98 -9.46 8.18 5.84
CA ASN A 98 -8.15 8.66 5.40
C ASN A 98 -7.55 7.77 4.30
N LEU A 99 -7.55 6.44 4.50
CA LEU A 99 -7.05 5.50 3.49
C LEU A 99 -7.85 5.61 2.18
N GLY A 100 -9.18 5.73 2.26
CA GLY A 100 -10.04 5.93 1.10
C GLY A 100 -9.77 7.24 0.37
N LEU A 101 -9.47 8.31 1.09
CA LEU A 101 -9.11 9.60 0.51
C LEU A 101 -7.76 9.53 -0.22
N ILE A 102 -6.75 8.91 0.39
CA ILE A 102 -5.43 8.68 -0.21
C ILE A 102 -5.57 7.82 -1.48
N ALA A 103 -6.30 6.71 -1.41
CA ALA A 103 -6.49 5.82 -2.55
C ALA A 103 -7.15 6.53 -3.76
N ARG A 104 -8.15 7.41 -3.51
CA ARG A 104 -8.85 8.13 -4.58
C ARG A 104 -8.06 9.29 -5.18
N LYS A 105 -7.30 10.02 -4.38
CA LYS A 105 -6.69 11.30 -4.78
C LYS A 105 -5.16 11.26 -4.82
N GLY A 106 -4.54 10.33 -4.12
CA GLY A 106 -3.09 10.34 -3.89
C GLY A 106 -2.24 10.29 -5.15
N ARG A 107 -2.72 9.60 -6.21
CA ARG A 107 -1.97 9.43 -7.46
C ARG A 107 -1.46 10.76 -8.04
N GLN A 108 -2.34 11.75 -8.18
CA GLN A 108 -1.97 13.06 -8.73
C GLN A 108 -0.96 13.81 -7.86
N ALA A 109 -1.03 13.63 -6.54
CA ALA A 109 -0.10 14.23 -5.58
C ALA A 109 1.19 13.41 -5.38
N GLY A 110 1.36 12.28 -6.09
CA GLY A 110 2.49 11.37 -5.86
C GLY A 110 2.48 10.73 -4.47
N CYS A 111 1.28 10.50 -3.91
CA CYS A 111 1.04 9.89 -2.59
C CYS A 111 0.37 8.53 -2.76
N HIS A 112 1.08 7.45 -2.47
CA HIS A 112 0.67 6.10 -2.79
C HIS A 112 0.33 5.28 -1.54
N LEU A 113 -0.81 4.57 -1.59
CA LEU A 113 -1.23 3.62 -0.57
C LEU A 113 -0.88 2.20 -1.01
N CYS A 114 -0.12 1.48 -0.18
CA CYS A 114 0.22 0.08 -0.37
C CYS A 114 -0.41 -0.73 0.76
N LEU A 115 -1.37 -1.59 0.42
CA LEU A 115 -2.03 -2.48 1.38
C LEU A 115 -1.59 -3.92 1.13
N SER A 116 -1.26 -4.65 2.17
CA SER A 116 -1.13 -6.11 2.10
C SER A 116 -2.10 -6.79 3.07
N THR A 117 -2.59 -7.95 2.67
CA THR A 117 -3.49 -8.79 3.46
C THR A 117 -3.41 -10.24 3.02
N GLN A 118 -3.64 -11.14 3.95
CA GLN A 118 -3.76 -12.58 3.67
C GLN A 118 -5.16 -12.97 3.19
N ASP A 119 -6.17 -12.13 3.48
CA ASP A 119 -7.54 -12.38 3.09
C ASP A 119 -8.22 -11.09 2.61
N PRO A 120 -8.48 -10.96 1.30
CA PRO A 120 -9.03 -9.76 0.68
C PRO A 120 -10.56 -9.63 0.82
N ASN A 121 -11.18 -10.26 1.83
CA ASN A 121 -12.61 -10.17 2.04
C ASN A 121 -13.08 -8.75 2.40
N ALA A 122 -14.38 -8.50 2.31
CA ALA A 122 -14.97 -7.19 2.54
C ALA A 122 -14.88 -6.69 4.00
N GLU A 123 -14.69 -7.60 4.95
CA GLU A 123 -14.48 -7.23 6.37
C GLU A 123 -13.08 -6.68 6.59
N ASN A 124 -12.09 -7.22 5.88
CA ASN A 124 -10.68 -6.83 6.00
C ASN A 124 -10.34 -5.61 5.15
N ILE A 125 -10.82 -5.60 3.90
CA ILE A 125 -10.69 -4.45 3.00
C ILE A 125 -12.08 -4.11 2.48
N PRO A 126 -12.73 -3.04 2.97
CA PRO A 126 -14.04 -2.62 2.49
C PRO A 126 -14.09 -2.45 0.97
N VAL A 127 -15.23 -2.78 0.38
CA VAL A 127 -15.42 -2.76 -1.08
C VAL A 127 -15.10 -1.39 -1.67
N GLU A 128 -15.50 -0.32 -0.98
CA GLU A 128 -15.25 1.05 -1.39
C GLU A 128 -13.75 1.37 -1.49
N LEU A 129 -12.94 0.85 -0.56
CA LEU A 129 -11.49 1.02 -0.59
C LEU A 129 -10.86 0.15 -1.68
N ARG A 130 -11.30 -1.11 -1.79
CA ARG A 130 -10.81 -2.06 -2.80
C ARG A 130 -11.00 -1.53 -4.23
N ASN A 131 -12.16 -0.95 -4.51
CA ASN A 131 -12.49 -0.38 -5.82
C ASN A 131 -11.66 0.88 -6.19
N GLN A 132 -10.88 1.41 -5.26
CA GLN A 132 -9.95 2.53 -5.51
C GLN A 132 -8.50 2.06 -5.73
N ILE A 133 -8.23 0.77 -5.52
CA ILE A 133 -6.89 0.22 -5.72
C ILE A 133 -6.65 0.02 -7.21
N SER A 134 -5.65 0.69 -7.74
CA SER A 134 -5.31 0.69 -9.18
C SER A 134 -4.35 -0.43 -9.58
N ALA A 135 -3.76 -1.14 -8.65
CA ALA A 135 -2.87 -2.26 -8.92
C ALA A 135 -3.02 -3.35 -7.87
N VAL A 136 -3.08 -4.62 -8.31
CA VAL A 136 -3.20 -5.79 -7.45
C VAL A 136 -2.14 -6.81 -7.82
N LEU A 137 -1.38 -7.26 -6.83
CA LEU A 137 -0.45 -8.38 -6.93
C LEU A 137 -0.94 -9.51 -6.03
N TYR A 138 -1.24 -10.65 -6.60
CA TYR A 138 -1.80 -11.80 -5.90
C TYR A 138 -0.82 -12.97 -5.94
N LEU A 139 -0.32 -13.35 -4.77
CA LEU A 139 0.69 -14.39 -4.58
C LEU A 139 0.06 -15.70 -4.10
N GLY A 140 0.51 -16.82 -4.66
CA GLY A 140 0.10 -18.15 -4.25
C GLY A 140 -1.20 -18.65 -4.90
N ASN A 141 -1.42 -19.95 -4.80
CA ASN A 141 -2.59 -20.62 -5.38
C ASN A 141 -3.69 -20.75 -4.30
N ILE A 142 -4.56 -19.78 -4.21
CA ILE A 142 -5.66 -19.76 -3.25
C ILE A 142 -6.97 -19.72 -4.03
N GLY A 143 -7.94 -20.50 -3.60
CA GLY A 143 -9.20 -20.81 -4.29
C GLY A 143 -9.94 -19.64 -4.97
N SER A 144 -10.80 -19.98 -5.91
CA SER A 144 -11.50 -19.08 -6.82
C SER A 144 -12.21 -17.89 -6.15
N ASP A 145 -12.72 -18.05 -4.93
CA ASP A 145 -13.49 -16.98 -4.27
C ASP A 145 -12.59 -15.83 -3.79
N ARG A 146 -11.40 -16.14 -3.25
CA ARG A 146 -10.43 -15.10 -2.87
C ARG A 146 -9.86 -14.38 -4.09
N LEU A 147 -9.66 -15.11 -5.18
CA LEU A 147 -9.25 -14.52 -6.46
C LEU A 147 -10.28 -13.50 -6.94
N LYS A 148 -11.57 -13.85 -6.94
CA LYS A 148 -12.66 -12.93 -7.32
C LYS A 148 -12.74 -11.72 -6.39
N MET A 149 -12.44 -11.89 -5.11
CA MET A 149 -12.40 -10.76 -4.18
C MET A 149 -11.21 -9.84 -4.43
N ALA A 150 -10.04 -10.39 -4.71
CA ALA A 150 -8.83 -9.61 -4.99
C ALA A 150 -8.94 -8.82 -6.29
N PHE A 151 -9.48 -9.42 -7.34
CA PHE A 151 -9.60 -8.84 -8.68
C PHE A 151 -11.06 -8.45 -9.02
N SER A 152 -11.79 -7.90 -8.06
CA SER A 152 -13.19 -7.52 -8.27
C SER A 152 -13.42 -6.46 -9.37
N MET A 153 -12.34 -5.78 -9.80
CA MET A 153 -12.34 -4.79 -10.88
C MET A 153 -12.00 -5.37 -12.26
N CYS A 154 -11.65 -6.67 -12.35
CA CYS A 154 -11.17 -7.30 -13.58
C CYS A 154 -12.20 -8.30 -14.13
N GLU A 155 -12.07 -8.61 -15.41
CA GLU A 155 -12.66 -9.81 -15.98
C GLU A 155 -11.84 -11.05 -15.55
N LEU A 156 -12.50 -12.18 -15.29
CA LEU A 156 -11.86 -13.40 -14.78
C LEU A 156 -12.26 -14.64 -15.59
N GLU A 157 -12.40 -14.50 -16.91
CA GLU A 157 -12.80 -15.60 -17.78
C GLU A 157 -11.63 -16.53 -18.15
N ASN A 158 -10.45 -15.93 -18.45
CA ASN A 158 -9.27 -16.66 -18.93
C ASN A 158 -8.04 -16.42 -18.04
N VAL A 159 -8.24 -16.37 -16.72
CA VAL A 159 -7.15 -16.08 -15.78
C VAL A 159 -6.12 -17.20 -15.79
N PRO A 160 -4.82 -16.90 -15.96
CA PRO A 160 -3.76 -17.89 -15.91
C PRO A 160 -3.71 -18.61 -14.56
N THR A 161 -3.41 -19.91 -14.58
CA THR A 161 -3.20 -20.67 -13.34
C THR A 161 -1.82 -20.39 -12.79
N ILE A 162 -1.74 -20.05 -11.50
CA ILE A 162 -0.47 -19.96 -10.76
C ILE A 162 -0.02 -21.39 -10.44
N SER A 163 1.24 -21.71 -10.72
CA SER A 163 1.84 -22.98 -10.32
C SER A 163 2.35 -22.94 -8.88
N ASP A 164 2.89 -24.06 -8.38
CA ASP A 164 3.53 -24.12 -7.06
C ASP A 164 4.93 -23.48 -7.03
N ARG A 165 5.35 -22.83 -8.11
CA ARG A 165 6.66 -22.17 -8.18
C ARG A 165 6.64 -20.91 -7.31
N LYS A 166 7.62 -20.81 -6.41
CA LYS A 166 7.79 -19.62 -5.57
C LYS A 166 7.99 -18.36 -6.42
N GLY A 167 7.28 -17.31 -6.08
CA GLY A 167 7.34 -16.02 -6.77
C GLY A 167 6.38 -15.89 -7.94
N GLU A 168 5.71 -16.95 -8.40
CA GLU A 168 4.62 -16.79 -9.35
C GLU A 168 3.44 -16.05 -8.72
N ALA A 169 2.88 -15.12 -9.48
CA ALA A 169 1.81 -14.24 -9.04
C ALA A 169 0.89 -13.88 -10.22
N LEU A 170 -0.30 -13.44 -9.91
CA LEU A 170 -1.16 -12.72 -10.83
C LEU A 170 -1.03 -11.21 -10.54
N PHE A 171 -0.91 -10.43 -11.60
CA PHE A 171 -0.79 -8.99 -11.52
C PHE A 171 -1.79 -8.30 -12.43
N TYR A 172 -2.44 -7.28 -11.91
CA TYR A 172 -3.26 -6.34 -12.64
C TYR A 172 -2.91 -4.92 -12.25
N ALA A 173 -2.91 -4.01 -13.19
CA ALA A 173 -2.84 -2.58 -12.91
C ALA A 173 -3.62 -1.80 -13.97
N ASP A 174 -4.21 -0.68 -13.57
CA ASP A 174 -4.80 0.29 -14.49
C ASP A 174 -3.75 0.76 -15.50
N GLY A 175 -4.12 0.76 -16.77
CA GLY A 175 -3.19 1.13 -17.86
C GLY A 175 -2.36 -0.03 -18.41
N LEU A 176 -2.45 -1.25 -17.87
CA LEU A 176 -2.04 -2.43 -18.61
C LEU A 176 -3.00 -2.67 -19.79
N ASN A 177 -2.45 -3.07 -20.93
CA ASN A 177 -3.26 -3.43 -22.10
C ASN A 177 -3.93 -4.82 -21.92
N SER A 178 -4.52 -5.06 -20.77
CA SER A 178 -5.21 -6.28 -20.41
C SER A 178 -6.39 -5.97 -19.51
N VAL A 179 -7.54 -6.60 -19.76
CA VAL A 179 -8.74 -6.55 -18.92
C VAL A 179 -8.72 -7.64 -17.83
N GLU A 180 -7.80 -8.59 -17.95
CA GLU A 180 -7.62 -9.73 -17.06
C GLU A 180 -6.25 -9.65 -16.37
N PRO A 181 -6.09 -10.25 -15.15
CA PRO A 181 -4.81 -10.38 -14.51
C PRO A 181 -3.82 -11.21 -15.35
N VAL A 182 -2.58 -10.78 -15.40
CA VAL A 182 -1.50 -11.47 -16.12
C VAL A 182 -0.59 -12.24 -15.17
N LEU A 183 -0.08 -13.37 -15.63
CA LEU A 183 0.93 -14.14 -14.88
C LEU A 183 2.23 -13.33 -14.82
N THR A 184 2.79 -13.21 -13.64
CA THR A 184 4.05 -12.51 -13.39
C THR A 184 4.93 -13.30 -12.43
N ILE A 185 6.20 -12.93 -12.35
CA ILE A 185 7.17 -13.49 -11.39
C ILE A 185 7.70 -12.37 -10.54
N VAL A 186 7.46 -12.46 -9.22
CA VAL A 186 8.05 -11.56 -8.25
C VAL A 186 9.53 -11.89 -8.08
N PRO A 187 10.44 -10.91 -8.21
CA PRO A 187 11.86 -11.14 -8.02
C PRO A 187 12.17 -11.68 -6.62
N PHE A 188 13.03 -12.67 -6.56
CA PHE A 188 13.55 -13.15 -5.29
C PHE A 188 14.65 -12.23 -4.80
N VAL A 189 14.49 -11.68 -3.60
CA VAL A 189 15.48 -10.83 -2.94
C VAL A 189 16.12 -11.64 -1.81
N ASP A 190 17.36 -12.13 -2.01
CA ASP A 190 18.09 -12.91 -1.01
C ASP A 190 18.81 -11.98 -0.02
N ILE A 191 18.05 -11.41 0.89
CA ILE A 191 18.58 -10.60 1.99
C ILE A 191 18.44 -11.41 3.29
N LYS A 192 19.58 -11.76 3.91
CA LYS A 192 19.60 -12.61 5.12
C LYS A 192 19.89 -11.82 6.39
N THR A 193 20.48 -10.65 6.27
CA THR A 193 20.90 -9.86 7.43
C THR A 193 20.41 -8.41 7.33
N LYS A 194 20.26 -7.77 8.50
CA LYS A 194 19.92 -6.34 8.60
C LYS A 194 20.95 -5.46 7.87
N GLN A 195 22.22 -5.82 7.93
CA GLN A 195 23.30 -5.08 7.27
C GLN A 195 23.20 -5.14 5.74
N GLU A 196 22.86 -6.32 5.19
CA GLU A 196 22.61 -6.48 3.76
C GLU A 196 21.41 -5.65 3.31
N PHE A 197 20.33 -5.66 4.10
CA PHE A 197 19.15 -4.84 3.82
C PHE A 197 19.50 -3.36 3.74
N LEU A 198 20.16 -2.80 4.76
CA LEU A 198 20.57 -1.40 4.78
C LEU A 198 21.50 -1.05 3.61
N ARG A 199 22.43 -1.95 3.27
CA ARG A 199 23.33 -1.75 2.11
C ARG A 199 22.53 -1.67 0.81
N VAL A 200 21.56 -2.55 0.61
CA VAL A 200 20.72 -2.53 -0.59
C VAL A 200 19.91 -1.23 -0.65
N VAL A 201 19.28 -0.84 0.43
CA VAL A 201 18.48 0.40 0.48
C VAL A 201 19.36 1.62 0.21
N LYS A 202 20.53 1.73 0.84
CA LYS A 202 21.47 2.84 0.59
C LYS A 202 21.92 2.94 -0.86
N ASN A 203 22.10 1.82 -1.53
CA ASN A 203 22.47 1.81 -2.95
C ASN A 203 21.32 2.20 -3.88
N LEU A 204 20.07 2.14 -3.41
CA LEU A 204 18.88 2.57 -4.15
C LEU A 204 18.53 4.04 -3.92
N LEU A 205 19.02 4.63 -2.85
CA LEU A 205 18.83 6.06 -2.59
C LEU A 205 19.72 6.88 -3.53
N PRO A 206 19.22 7.96 -4.13
CA PRO A 206 20.07 8.88 -4.88
C PRO A 206 21.15 9.42 -3.93
N ASN A 207 22.38 9.51 -4.45
CA ASN A 207 23.49 10.09 -3.70
C ASN A 207 23.07 11.46 -3.16
N GLN A 208 23.00 11.57 -1.83
CA GLN A 208 22.77 12.85 -1.15
C GLN A 208 24.01 13.73 -1.25
#